data_e754a1aa07d782294794fd07b1771e0f
#
_entry.id   e754a1aa07d782294794fd07b1771e0f
#
_cell.length_a   1.000
_cell.length_b   1.000
_cell.length_c   1.000
_cell.angle_alpha   90.00
_cell.angle_beta   90.00
_cell.angle_gamma   90.00
#
_symmetry.space_group_name_H-M   'P 1'
#
loop_
_entity.id
_entity.type
_entity.pdbx_description
1 polymer ?
#
loop_
_entity_poly.entity_id
_entity_poly.type
_entity_poly.pdbx_seq_one_letter_code
_entity_poly.pdbx_strand_id
1 'polypeptide(L)'
;MERENVVVEKRGGIGFLILNRPEVDNRLSQDFLTEISHTLDELNVDDEIRLIVIKGAGKNFCVGVDVAEILGLDEVAGRNFFVSLSEMYKTLHRVDKVTIAMVQGYATAAGMGVASSCDLVVASEDVQFGATGVRVGLFCMTASGVLLPRVVGSQKALELALTGDLIDGKEAERFGIVNMVVPRERLESAAVELAGKILSRNPVSIVMGKRNFYACAEMGFDEGLDYSAEMYGVLAATKGAKEGMRAFLEKRKLSYK
;
A
#
# COMPACT_ATOMS: atom_id res chain seq x y z
N MET A 1 -5.83 23.81 -1.05
CA MET A 1 -7.13 23.12 -1.16
C MET A 1 -7.46 22.61 0.24
N GLU A 2 -8.59 22.99 0.83
CA GLU A 2 -9.05 22.33 2.07
C GLU A 2 -9.31 20.86 1.74
N ARG A 3 -8.71 19.94 2.51
CA ARG A 3 -8.90 18.51 2.33
C ARG A 3 -10.07 18.06 3.16
N GLU A 4 -11.12 17.60 2.50
CA GLU A 4 -12.30 17.08 3.17
C GLU A 4 -12.28 15.55 3.25
N ASN A 5 -11.69 14.89 2.23
CA ASN A 5 -11.78 13.45 2.07
C ASN A 5 -10.55 12.68 2.60
N VAL A 6 -9.43 13.38 2.86
CA VAL A 6 -8.21 12.79 3.42
C VAL A 6 -7.82 13.53 4.70
N VAL A 7 -7.64 12.78 5.79
CA VAL A 7 -7.11 13.30 7.05
C VAL A 7 -5.69 12.77 7.25
N VAL A 8 -4.78 13.62 7.72
CA VAL A 8 -3.40 13.24 8.05
C VAL A 8 -3.16 13.39 9.54
N GLU A 9 -2.69 12.32 10.18
CA GLU A 9 -2.18 12.34 11.55
C GLU A 9 -0.70 11.97 11.55
N LYS A 10 0.13 12.64 12.35
CA LYS A 10 1.55 12.34 12.48
C LYS A 10 1.87 11.89 13.90
N ARG A 11 2.45 10.71 14.07
CA ARG A 11 2.82 10.15 15.37
C ARG A 11 4.10 9.32 15.27
N GLY A 12 5.15 9.67 16.01
CA GLY A 12 6.36 8.84 16.17
C GLY A 12 7.08 8.48 14.87
N GLY A 13 7.11 9.39 13.90
CA GLY A 13 7.70 9.14 12.57
C GLY A 13 6.79 8.41 11.59
N ILE A 14 5.53 8.17 11.98
CA ILE A 14 4.50 7.56 11.13
C ILE A 14 3.54 8.66 10.67
N GLY A 15 3.33 8.77 9.36
CA GLY A 15 2.24 9.53 8.75
C GLY A 15 1.04 8.61 8.52
N PHE A 16 -0.08 8.86 9.20
CA PHE A 16 -1.34 8.17 8.94
C PHE A 16 -2.11 8.93 7.87
N LEU A 17 -2.29 8.32 6.70
CA LEU A 17 -3.20 8.79 5.67
C LEU A 17 -4.54 8.09 5.90
N ILE A 18 -5.55 8.85 6.26
CA ILE A 18 -6.87 8.34 6.61
C ILE A 18 -7.82 8.65 5.45
N LEU A 19 -8.36 7.61 4.85
CA LEU A 19 -9.45 7.69 3.88
C LEU A 19 -10.70 8.10 4.65
N ASN A 20 -11.21 9.32 4.46
CA ASN A 20 -12.19 9.95 5.34
C ASN A 20 -13.50 10.28 4.61
N ARG A 21 -14.12 9.28 4.02
CA ARG A 21 -15.49 9.33 3.47
C ARG A 21 -16.32 8.16 4.02
N PRO A 22 -16.43 8.01 5.37
CA PRO A 22 -17.06 6.84 6.00
C PRO A 22 -18.54 6.69 5.67
N GLU A 23 -19.25 7.78 5.36
CA GLU A 23 -20.67 7.82 4.99
C GLU A 23 -20.96 7.11 3.64
N VAL A 24 -19.93 6.98 2.80
CA VAL A 24 -19.99 6.27 1.52
C VAL A 24 -18.95 5.14 1.44
N ASP A 25 -18.57 4.56 2.60
CA ASP A 25 -17.62 3.44 2.69
C ASP A 25 -16.27 3.70 1.99
N ASN A 26 -15.80 4.94 2.05
CA ASN A 26 -14.55 5.42 1.44
C ASN A 26 -14.47 5.15 -0.08
N ARG A 27 -15.60 5.26 -0.79
CA ARG A 27 -15.62 5.14 -2.26
C ARG A 27 -14.77 6.23 -2.90
N LEU A 28 -13.97 5.82 -3.90
CA LEU A 28 -13.02 6.66 -4.60
C LEU A 28 -13.75 7.48 -5.69
N SER A 29 -13.89 8.78 -5.47
CA SER A 29 -14.29 9.78 -6.46
C SER A 29 -13.06 10.40 -7.13
N GLN A 30 -13.24 11.17 -8.21
CA GLN A 30 -12.14 11.86 -8.90
C GLN A 30 -11.36 12.79 -7.96
N ASP A 31 -12.05 13.57 -7.15
CA ASP A 31 -11.41 14.48 -6.20
C ASP A 31 -10.66 13.72 -5.12
N PHE A 32 -11.24 12.63 -4.62
CA PHE A 32 -10.61 11.81 -3.59
C PHE A 32 -9.32 11.13 -4.09
N LEU A 33 -9.30 10.64 -5.35
CA LEU A 33 -8.08 10.11 -5.98
C LEU A 33 -6.97 11.17 -6.05
N THR A 34 -7.34 12.40 -6.38
CA THR A 34 -6.42 13.54 -6.44
C THR A 34 -5.87 13.89 -5.06
N GLU A 35 -6.75 13.98 -4.04
CA GLU A 35 -6.35 14.27 -2.66
C GLU A 35 -5.41 13.19 -2.09
N ILE A 36 -5.70 11.89 -2.33
CA ILE A 36 -4.83 10.78 -1.90
C ILE A 36 -3.44 10.92 -2.53
N SER A 37 -3.37 11.16 -3.85
CA SER A 37 -2.10 11.27 -4.58
C SER A 37 -1.26 12.44 -4.04
N HIS A 38 -1.86 13.63 -3.90
CA HIS A 38 -1.17 14.80 -3.35
C HIS A 38 -0.71 14.59 -1.90
N THR A 39 -1.54 13.94 -1.09
CA THR A 39 -1.19 13.65 0.31
C THR A 39 -0.01 12.67 0.40
N LEU A 40 0.03 11.66 -0.47
CA LEU A 40 1.17 10.73 -0.55
C LEU A 40 2.46 11.44 -0.94
N ASP A 41 2.40 12.34 -1.93
CA ASP A 41 3.56 13.13 -2.35
C ASP A 41 4.08 14.02 -1.22
N GLU A 42 3.20 14.70 -0.48
CA GLU A 42 3.58 15.52 0.67
C GLU A 42 4.17 14.68 1.81
N LEU A 43 3.54 13.55 2.16
CA LEU A 43 4.09 12.64 3.18
C LEU A 43 5.42 12.05 2.75
N ASN A 44 5.63 11.85 1.44
CA ASN A 44 6.90 11.31 0.92
C ASN A 44 8.07 12.26 1.12
N VAL A 45 7.86 13.57 1.00
CA VAL A 45 8.92 14.59 1.17
C VAL A 45 9.03 15.15 2.57
N ASP A 46 8.13 14.79 3.48
CA ASP A 46 8.12 15.27 4.86
C ASP A 46 9.21 14.57 5.71
N ASP A 47 10.21 15.31 6.15
CA ASP A 47 11.35 14.78 6.92
C ASP A 47 10.96 14.22 8.30
N GLU A 48 9.82 14.64 8.86
CA GLU A 48 9.31 14.10 10.13
C GLU A 48 8.73 12.70 9.98
N ILE A 49 8.37 12.30 8.75
CA ILE A 49 7.73 11.02 8.45
C ILE A 49 8.77 10.06 7.86
N ARG A 50 8.79 8.84 8.36
CA ARG A 50 9.68 7.76 7.91
C ARG A 50 8.92 6.54 7.39
N LEU A 51 7.61 6.47 7.65
CA LEU A 51 6.71 5.39 7.25
C LEU A 51 5.29 5.94 7.12
N ILE A 52 4.51 5.42 6.19
CA ILE A 52 3.12 5.82 5.95
C ILE A 52 2.21 4.64 6.28
N VAL A 53 1.17 4.88 7.09
CA VAL A 53 0.08 3.95 7.32
C VAL A 53 -1.18 4.47 6.64
N ILE A 54 -1.81 3.66 5.79
CA ILE A 54 -3.06 4.00 5.12
C ILE A 54 -4.19 3.24 5.81
N LYS A 55 -5.21 3.97 6.27
CA LYS A 55 -6.38 3.38 6.93
C LYS A 55 -7.68 4.01 6.45
N GLY A 56 -8.79 3.28 6.54
CA GLY A 56 -10.12 3.83 6.30
C GLY A 56 -10.76 4.34 7.59
N ALA A 57 -11.42 5.49 7.53
CA ALA A 57 -12.33 5.92 8.59
C ALA A 57 -13.60 5.06 8.58
N GLY A 58 -14.22 4.87 9.74
CA GLY A 58 -15.48 4.15 9.88
C GLY A 58 -15.34 2.62 9.84
N LYS A 59 -16.36 1.97 9.28
CA LYS A 59 -16.51 0.51 9.31
C LYS A 59 -15.58 -0.19 8.31
N ASN A 60 -15.44 0.36 7.12
CA ASN A 60 -14.79 -0.26 5.98
C ASN A 60 -13.49 0.48 5.59
N PHE A 61 -12.56 -0.24 5.03
CA PHE A 61 -11.34 0.35 4.49
C PHE A 61 -11.65 1.18 3.23
N CYS A 62 -12.12 0.52 2.15
CA CYS A 62 -12.53 1.17 0.91
C CYS A 62 -13.26 0.14 0.04
N VAL A 63 -14.45 0.48 -0.46
CA VAL A 63 -15.29 -0.46 -1.23
C VAL A 63 -15.17 -0.30 -2.75
N GLY A 64 -14.19 0.47 -3.22
CA GLY A 64 -13.92 0.65 -4.65
C GLY A 64 -14.22 2.07 -5.15
N VAL A 65 -14.43 2.21 -6.45
CA VAL A 65 -14.74 3.49 -7.08
C VAL A 65 -16.19 3.92 -6.82
N ASP A 66 -16.46 5.22 -6.89
CA ASP A 66 -17.81 5.74 -6.78
C ASP A 66 -18.59 5.46 -8.09
N VAL A 67 -19.38 4.38 -8.07
CA VAL A 67 -20.13 3.92 -9.26
C VAL A 67 -21.17 4.95 -9.70
N ALA A 68 -21.72 5.73 -8.78
CA ALA A 68 -22.67 6.79 -9.12
C ALA A 68 -22.03 7.90 -9.95
N GLU A 69 -20.78 8.29 -9.59
CA GLU A 69 -20.02 9.25 -10.37
C GLU A 69 -19.67 8.70 -11.77
N ILE A 70 -19.17 7.45 -11.83
CA ILE A 70 -18.76 6.83 -13.11
C ILE A 70 -19.93 6.66 -14.07
N LEU A 71 -21.12 6.32 -13.57
CA LEU A 71 -22.30 6.13 -14.39
C LEU A 71 -22.68 7.36 -15.23
N GLY A 72 -22.33 8.56 -14.74
CA GLY A 72 -22.58 9.82 -15.43
C GLY A 72 -21.50 10.28 -16.40
N LEU A 73 -20.39 9.55 -16.51
CA LEU A 73 -19.24 9.95 -17.33
C LEU A 73 -19.39 9.47 -18.79
N ASP A 74 -19.00 10.33 -19.73
CA ASP A 74 -18.77 9.90 -21.11
C ASP A 74 -17.44 9.11 -21.24
N GLU A 75 -17.14 8.61 -22.44
CA GLU A 75 -15.94 7.81 -22.69
C GLU A 75 -14.63 8.53 -22.32
N VAL A 76 -14.53 9.83 -22.65
CA VAL A 76 -13.31 10.62 -22.38
C VAL A 76 -13.14 10.87 -20.89
N ALA A 77 -14.21 11.29 -20.21
CA ALA A 77 -14.20 11.52 -18.77
C ALA A 77 -13.98 10.23 -17.99
N GLY A 78 -14.61 9.12 -18.41
CA GLY A 78 -14.40 7.80 -17.83
C GLY A 78 -12.95 7.33 -17.98
N ARG A 79 -12.34 7.50 -19.17
CA ARG A 79 -10.93 7.21 -19.37
C ARG A 79 -10.05 8.02 -18.42
N ASN A 80 -10.30 9.34 -18.30
CA ASN A 80 -9.52 10.21 -17.41
C ASN A 80 -9.64 9.80 -15.94
N PHE A 81 -10.83 9.40 -15.48
CA PHE A 81 -11.05 8.87 -14.14
C PHE A 81 -10.16 7.65 -13.86
N PHE A 82 -10.15 6.65 -14.76
CA PHE A 82 -9.34 5.44 -14.57
C PHE A 82 -7.85 5.68 -14.77
N VAL A 83 -7.45 6.71 -15.53
CA VAL A 83 -6.06 7.20 -15.57
C VAL A 83 -5.68 7.77 -14.20
N SER A 84 -6.53 8.61 -13.58
CA SER A 84 -6.27 9.14 -12.24
C SER A 84 -6.18 8.02 -11.18
N LEU A 85 -7.04 7.01 -11.25
CA LEU A 85 -6.95 5.81 -10.41
C LEU A 85 -5.61 5.09 -10.60
N SER A 86 -5.16 4.93 -11.85
CA SER A 86 -3.87 4.32 -12.16
C SER A 86 -2.69 5.14 -11.63
N GLU A 87 -2.74 6.47 -11.76
CA GLU A 87 -1.69 7.35 -11.23
C GLU A 87 -1.63 7.28 -9.69
N MET A 88 -2.75 7.23 -9.00
CA MET A 88 -2.77 7.04 -7.55
C MET A 88 -2.07 5.72 -7.13
N TYR A 89 -2.33 4.60 -7.83
CA TYR A 89 -1.61 3.35 -7.56
C TYR A 89 -0.11 3.46 -7.84
N LYS A 90 0.28 4.14 -8.92
CA LYS A 90 1.69 4.40 -9.24
C LYS A 90 2.35 5.25 -8.17
N THR A 91 1.66 6.27 -7.66
CA THR A 91 2.16 7.10 -6.55
C THR A 91 2.40 6.25 -5.32
N LEU A 92 1.42 5.42 -4.90
CA LEU A 92 1.59 4.47 -3.80
C LEU A 92 2.81 3.56 -3.95
N HIS A 93 3.03 3.05 -5.16
CA HIS A 93 4.15 2.16 -5.45
C HIS A 93 5.51 2.87 -5.45
N ARG A 94 5.53 4.16 -5.84
CA ARG A 94 6.76 4.96 -6.03
C ARG A 94 7.24 5.70 -4.79
N VAL A 95 6.38 5.90 -3.77
CA VAL A 95 6.82 6.57 -2.54
C VAL A 95 8.01 5.82 -1.93
N ASP A 96 9.04 6.56 -1.52
CA ASP A 96 10.26 5.99 -0.95
C ASP A 96 10.05 5.40 0.44
N LYS A 97 9.09 5.96 1.17
CA LYS A 97 8.74 5.50 2.52
C LYS A 97 7.96 4.20 2.44
N VAL A 98 8.19 3.31 3.40
CA VAL A 98 7.39 2.09 3.51
C VAL A 98 5.95 2.44 3.77
N THR A 99 5.03 1.77 3.06
CA THR A 99 3.59 1.92 3.19
C THR A 99 2.98 0.67 3.83
N ILE A 100 2.12 0.85 4.83
CA ILE A 100 1.35 -0.22 5.47
C ILE A 100 -0.13 0.08 5.29
N ALA A 101 -0.87 -0.81 4.62
CA ALA A 101 -2.33 -0.76 4.65
C ALA A 101 -2.84 -1.38 5.96
N MET A 102 -3.66 -0.63 6.68
CA MET A 102 -4.36 -1.07 7.89
C MET A 102 -5.83 -1.28 7.53
N VAL A 103 -6.23 -2.53 7.32
CA VAL A 103 -7.46 -2.88 6.62
C VAL A 103 -8.48 -3.51 7.54
N GLN A 104 -9.68 -2.92 7.60
CA GLN A 104 -10.84 -3.47 8.31
C GLN A 104 -12.07 -3.52 7.41
N GLY A 105 -13.03 -4.39 7.74
CA GLY A 105 -14.30 -4.51 7.02
C GLY A 105 -14.07 -4.82 5.54
N TYR A 106 -14.66 -4.06 4.64
CA TYR A 106 -14.52 -4.30 3.20
C TYR A 106 -13.34 -3.55 2.58
N ALA A 107 -12.51 -4.28 1.83
CA ALA A 107 -11.50 -3.77 0.90
C ALA A 107 -11.76 -4.40 -0.47
N THR A 108 -12.65 -3.79 -1.26
CA THR A 108 -13.16 -4.42 -2.50
C THR A 108 -12.89 -3.57 -3.75
N ALA A 109 -12.87 -4.21 -4.89
CA ALA A 109 -12.62 -3.59 -6.19
C ALA A 109 -11.34 -2.71 -6.17
N ALA A 110 -11.47 -1.39 -6.41
CA ALA A 110 -10.34 -0.48 -6.35
C ALA A 110 -9.76 -0.32 -4.93
N GLY A 111 -10.56 -0.55 -3.86
CA GLY A 111 -10.09 -0.57 -2.48
C GLY A 111 -9.13 -1.72 -2.19
N MET A 112 -9.39 -2.90 -2.77
CA MET A 112 -8.43 -4.01 -2.77
C MET A 112 -7.13 -3.61 -3.50
N GLY A 113 -7.25 -2.84 -4.59
CA GLY A 113 -6.11 -2.27 -5.30
C GLY A 113 -5.28 -1.32 -4.44
N VAL A 114 -5.91 -0.46 -3.64
CA VAL A 114 -5.20 0.43 -2.68
C VAL A 114 -4.40 -0.40 -1.67
N ALA A 115 -5.03 -1.41 -1.06
CA ALA A 115 -4.35 -2.28 -0.10
C ALA A 115 -3.18 -3.05 -0.74
N SER A 116 -3.39 -3.62 -1.95
CA SER A 116 -2.37 -4.40 -2.68
C SER A 116 -1.25 -3.53 -3.29
N SER A 117 -1.41 -2.21 -3.34
CA SER A 117 -0.37 -1.27 -3.78
C SER A 117 0.54 -0.84 -2.64
N CYS A 118 0.16 -1.10 -1.39
CA CYS A 118 1.02 -0.88 -0.24
C CYS A 118 2.09 -1.98 -0.13
N ASP A 119 3.20 -1.66 0.51
CA ASP A 119 4.29 -2.63 0.71
C ASP A 119 3.88 -3.78 1.65
N LEU A 120 3.06 -3.47 2.65
CA LEU A 120 2.61 -4.43 3.65
C LEU A 120 1.13 -4.20 3.97
N VAL A 121 0.44 -5.28 4.38
CA VAL A 121 -0.97 -5.25 4.75
C VAL A 121 -1.16 -5.91 6.11
N VAL A 122 -1.75 -5.17 7.05
CA VAL A 122 -2.26 -5.70 8.33
C VAL A 122 -3.77 -5.60 8.30
N ALA A 123 -4.46 -6.69 8.54
CA ALA A 123 -5.92 -6.75 8.44
C ALA A 123 -6.58 -7.23 9.73
N SER A 124 -7.80 -6.78 9.95
CA SER A 124 -8.65 -7.32 11.03
C SER A 124 -9.31 -8.64 10.61
N GLU A 125 -9.68 -9.47 11.60
CA GLU A 125 -10.32 -10.77 11.36
C GLU A 125 -11.66 -10.66 10.61
N ASP A 126 -12.35 -9.51 10.70
CA ASP A 126 -13.61 -9.24 10.01
C ASP A 126 -13.45 -8.72 8.56
N VAL A 127 -12.21 -8.68 8.05
CA VAL A 127 -11.95 -8.17 6.70
C VAL A 127 -12.53 -9.06 5.62
N GLN A 128 -13.01 -8.41 4.56
CA GLN A 128 -13.42 -9.05 3.31
C GLN A 128 -12.73 -8.38 2.13
N PHE A 129 -11.94 -9.15 1.42
CA PHE A 129 -11.29 -8.71 0.17
C PHE A 129 -12.04 -9.26 -1.05
N GLY A 130 -12.05 -8.53 -2.15
CA GLY A 130 -12.60 -9.05 -3.39
C GLY A 130 -12.44 -8.14 -4.59
N ALA A 131 -12.27 -8.75 -5.78
CA ALA A 131 -12.21 -8.05 -7.06
C ALA A 131 -13.63 -7.87 -7.65
N THR A 132 -14.51 -7.25 -6.90
CA THR A 132 -15.97 -7.27 -7.08
C THR A 132 -16.51 -6.47 -8.27
N GLY A 133 -15.68 -5.77 -9.06
CA GLY A 133 -16.13 -4.94 -10.19
C GLY A 133 -16.99 -5.70 -11.19
N VAL A 134 -16.73 -7.00 -11.41
CA VAL A 134 -17.52 -7.84 -12.34
C VAL A 134 -18.99 -7.95 -11.95
N ARG A 135 -19.32 -7.82 -10.67
CA ARG A 135 -20.70 -7.86 -10.16
C ARG A 135 -21.56 -6.66 -10.58
N VAL A 136 -20.91 -5.57 -11.02
CA VAL A 136 -21.57 -4.35 -11.50
C VAL A 136 -21.23 -4.07 -12.97
N GLY A 137 -20.80 -5.09 -13.74
CA GLY A 137 -20.48 -4.95 -15.15
C GLY A 137 -19.12 -4.30 -15.45
N LEU A 138 -18.28 -4.08 -14.43
CA LEU A 138 -16.92 -3.59 -14.57
C LEU A 138 -15.94 -4.71 -14.24
N PHE A 139 -14.81 -4.77 -14.94
CA PHE A 139 -13.70 -5.65 -14.56
C PHE A 139 -12.64 -4.81 -13.83
N CYS A 140 -12.11 -5.30 -12.71
CA CYS A 140 -11.09 -4.56 -11.93
C CYS A 140 -9.72 -4.56 -12.64
N MET A 141 -9.65 -4.00 -13.86
CA MET A 141 -8.51 -4.15 -14.78
C MET A 141 -7.18 -3.75 -14.17
N THR A 142 -7.12 -2.62 -13.45
CA THR A 142 -5.88 -2.14 -12.82
C THR A 142 -5.49 -2.99 -11.62
N ALA A 143 -6.39 -3.19 -10.68
CA ALA A 143 -6.11 -3.96 -9.45
C ALA A 143 -5.92 -5.45 -9.76
N SER A 144 -6.88 -6.10 -10.42
CA SER A 144 -6.84 -7.55 -10.68
C SER A 144 -5.96 -7.94 -11.84
N GLY A 145 -5.80 -7.04 -12.84
CA GLY A 145 -4.98 -7.33 -14.03
C GLY A 145 -3.50 -7.07 -13.82
N VAL A 146 -3.13 -6.17 -12.90
CA VAL A 146 -1.74 -5.73 -12.72
C VAL A 146 -1.21 -6.04 -11.32
N LEU A 147 -1.91 -5.62 -10.27
CA LEU A 147 -1.41 -5.72 -8.90
C LEU A 147 -1.58 -7.12 -8.33
N LEU A 148 -2.79 -7.65 -8.39
CA LEU A 148 -3.12 -8.92 -7.75
C LEU A 148 -2.32 -10.12 -8.29
N PRO A 149 -2.06 -10.28 -9.62
CA PRO A 149 -1.23 -11.36 -10.12
C PRO A 149 0.20 -11.37 -9.59
N ARG A 150 0.74 -10.21 -9.23
CA ARG A 150 2.08 -10.07 -8.62
C ARG A 150 2.12 -10.57 -7.18
N VAL A 151 0.95 -10.64 -6.53
CA VAL A 151 0.83 -11.06 -5.12
C VAL A 151 0.41 -12.52 -5.02
N VAL A 152 -0.67 -12.93 -5.73
CA VAL A 152 -1.28 -14.26 -5.56
C VAL A 152 -1.03 -15.21 -6.74
N GLY A 153 -0.30 -14.75 -7.76
CA GLY A 153 -0.14 -15.46 -9.02
C GLY A 153 -1.34 -15.33 -9.96
N SER A 154 -1.09 -15.58 -11.25
CA SER A 154 -2.05 -15.24 -12.33
C SER A 154 -3.38 -16.00 -12.23
N GLN A 155 -3.35 -17.30 -11.92
CA GLN A 155 -4.57 -18.11 -11.89
C GLN A 155 -5.51 -17.71 -10.77
N LYS A 156 -5.00 -17.49 -9.56
CA LYS A 156 -5.82 -17.06 -8.41
C LYS A 156 -6.33 -15.64 -8.59
N ALA A 157 -5.51 -14.74 -9.14
CA ALA A 157 -5.93 -13.39 -9.47
C ALA A 157 -7.09 -13.37 -10.48
N LEU A 158 -6.99 -14.19 -11.52
CA LEU A 158 -8.03 -14.30 -12.56
C LEU A 158 -9.31 -14.93 -12.02
N GLU A 159 -9.22 -15.97 -11.19
CA GLU A 159 -10.37 -16.58 -10.51
C GLU A 159 -11.14 -15.52 -9.71
N LEU A 160 -10.46 -14.79 -8.81
CA LEU A 160 -11.07 -13.73 -8.00
C LEU A 160 -11.67 -12.61 -8.85
N ALA A 161 -11.03 -12.26 -9.97
CA ALA A 161 -11.51 -11.21 -10.86
C ALA A 161 -12.73 -11.64 -11.68
N LEU A 162 -12.80 -12.90 -12.12
CA LEU A 162 -13.90 -13.43 -12.93
C LEU A 162 -15.14 -13.75 -12.09
N THR A 163 -14.95 -14.26 -10.88
CA THR A 163 -16.08 -14.59 -9.98
C THR A 163 -16.56 -13.36 -9.21
N GLY A 164 -15.63 -12.45 -8.87
CA GLY A 164 -15.89 -11.34 -7.97
C GLY A 164 -16.14 -11.80 -6.53
N ASP A 165 -15.75 -13.01 -6.16
CA ASP A 165 -15.98 -13.57 -4.85
C ASP A 165 -15.20 -12.81 -3.77
N LEU A 166 -15.78 -12.81 -2.58
CA LEU A 166 -15.13 -12.28 -1.39
C LEU A 166 -14.32 -13.40 -0.73
N ILE A 167 -13.15 -13.05 -0.23
CA ILE A 167 -12.31 -13.90 0.59
C ILE A 167 -12.12 -13.24 1.96
N ASP A 168 -12.08 -14.04 3.00
CA ASP A 168 -11.84 -13.58 4.36
C ASP A 168 -10.34 -13.28 4.63
N GLY A 169 -10.05 -12.74 5.81
CA GLY A 169 -8.68 -12.39 6.19
C GLY A 169 -7.73 -13.59 6.20
N LYS A 170 -8.19 -14.78 6.59
CA LYS A 170 -7.36 -15.99 6.63
C LYS A 170 -7.00 -16.49 5.23
N GLU A 171 -7.96 -16.44 4.32
CA GLU A 171 -7.68 -16.77 2.92
C GLU A 171 -6.76 -15.73 2.28
N ALA A 172 -6.97 -14.44 2.56
CA ALA A 172 -6.12 -13.37 2.09
C ALA A 172 -4.67 -13.49 2.61
N GLU A 173 -4.49 -13.88 3.89
CA GLU A 173 -3.17 -14.19 4.46
C GLU A 173 -2.54 -15.43 3.78
N ARG A 174 -3.31 -16.51 3.60
CA ARG A 174 -2.84 -17.72 2.90
C ARG A 174 -2.40 -17.45 1.45
N PHE A 175 -3.06 -16.52 0.77
CA PHE A 175 -2.71 -16.12 -0.60
C PHE A 175 -1.59 -15.06 -0.68
N GLY A 176 -1.16 -14.53 0.46
CA GLY A 176 -0.09 -13.52 0.50
C GLY A 176 -0.55 -12.07 0.27
N ILE A 177 -1.86 -11.82 0.23
CA ILE A 177 -2.42 -10.46 0.15
C ILE A 177 -2.21 -9.72 1.47
N VAL A 178 -2.32 -10.44 2.59
CA VAL A 178 -2.19 -9.92 3.95
C VAL A 178 -0.96 -10.52 4.61
N ASN A 179 -0.17 -9.68 5.29
CA ASN A 179 1.00 -10.11 6.04
C ASN A 179 0.64 -10.57 7.48
N MET A 180 -0.47 -10.07 8.01
CA MET A 180 -0.89 -10.38 9.38
C MET A 180 -2.39 -10.12 9.54
N VAL A 181 -3.11 -11.09 10.11
CA VAL A 181 -4.51 -10.96 10.52
C VAL A 181 -4.58 -10.92 12.05
N VAL A 182 -5.31 -9.95 12.59
CA VAL A 182 -5.43 -9.74 14.04
C VAL A 182 -6.89 -9.40 14.44
N PRO A 183 -7.28 -9.59 15.70
CA PRO A 183 -8.56 -9.07 16.21
C PRO A 183 -8.69 -7.57 15.92
N ARG A 184 -9.92 -7.11 15.61
CA ARG A 184 -10.16 -5.72 15.18
C ARG A 184 -9.64 -4.69 16.18
N GLU A 185 -9.80 -4.93 17.47
CA GLU A 185 -9.30 -4.08 18.56
C GLU A 185 -7.77 -4.01 18.62
N ARG A 186 -7.07 -4.97 18.01
CA ARG A 186 -5.61 -5.03 17.93
C ARG A 186 -5.05 -4.44 16.64
N LEU A 187 -5.89 -4.07 15.68
CA LEU A 187 -5.47 -3.70 14.33
C LEU A 187 -4.48 -2.52 14.33
N GLU A 188 -4.80 -1.42 14.99
CA GLU A 188 -3.92 -0.25 15.04
C GLU A 188 -2.63 -0.55 15.82
N SER A 189 -2.71 -1.23 16.96
CA SER A 189 -1.51 -1.58 17.73
C SER A 189 -0.58 -2.51 16.95
N ALA A 190 -1.12 -3.50 16.21
CA ALA A 190 -0.33 -4.40 15.38
C ALA A 190 0.36 -3.68 14.21
N ALA A 191 -0.34 -2.76 13.54
CA ALA A 191 0.26 -1.94 12.49
C ALA A 191 1.38 -1.03 13.03
N VAL A 192 1.17 -0.41 14.19
CA VAL A 192 2.18 0.42 14.87
C VAL A 192 3.38 -0.42 15.36
N GLU A 193 3.15 -1.61 15.89
CA GLU A 193 4.22 -2.54 16.27
C GLU A 193 5.07 -2.96 15.06
N LEU A 194 4.45 -3.27 13.92
CA LEU A 194 5.14 -3.57 12.68
C LEU A 194 5.95 -2.36 12.18
N ALA A 195 5.32 -1.18 12.16
CA ALA A 195 5.99 0.07 11.82
C ALA A 195 7.19 0.34 12.72
N GLY A 196 7.07 0.13 14.03
CA GLY A 196 8.14 0.29 15.02
C GLY A 196 9.35 -0.61 14.74
N LYS A 197 9.12 -1.86 14.32
CA LYS A 197 10.19 -2.78 13.89
C LYS A 197 10.95 -2.22 12.68
N ILE A 198 10.25 -1.66 11.70
CA ILE A 198 10.85 -1.06 10.50
C ILE A 198 11.59 0.24 10.86
N LEU A 199 10.95 1.12 11.62
CA LEU A 199 11.52 2.40 12.05
C LEU A 199 12.79 2.24 12.91
N SER A 200 12.97 1.09 13.57
CA SER A 200 14.19 0.76 14.31
C SER A 200 15.38 0.42 13.41
N ARG A 201 15.21 0.30 12.10
CA ARG A 201 16.25 -0.04 11.14
C ARG A 201 16.87 1.20 10.52
N ASN A 202 18.01 1.03 9.83
CA ASN A 202 18.66 2.11 9.09
C ASN A 202 17.74 2.67 8.00
N PRO A 203 17.32 3.94 8.06
CA PRO A 203 16.38 4.51 7.09
C PRO A 203 16.90 4.44 5.65
N VAL A 204 18.21 4.65 5.44
CA VAL A 204 18.80 4.58 4.09
C VAL A 204 18.74 3.17 3.54
N SER A 205 18.99 2.14 4.36
CA SER A 205 18.88 0.76 3.89
C SER A 205 17.44 0.34 3.60
N ILE A 206 16.46 0.86 4.33
CA ILE A 206 15.04 0.60 4.04
C ILE A 206 14.66 1.22 2.69
N VAL A 207 14.94 2.50 2.47
CA VAL A 207 14.60 3.19 1.23
C VAL A 207 15.31 2.57 0.01
N MET A 208 16.62 2.37 0.10
CA MET A 208 17.38 1.75 -1.00
C MET A 208 16.96 0.31 -1.24
N GLY A 209 16.71 -0.46 -0.17
CA GLY A 209 16.24 -1.83 -0.27
C GLY A 209 14.88 -1.94 -0.92
N LYS A 210 13.90 -1.10 -0.55
CA LYS A 210 12.59 -1.03 -1.19
C LYS A 210 12.70 -0.72 -2.69
N ARG A 211 13.46 0.34 -3.05
CA ARG A 211 13.69 0.70 -4.45
C ARG A 211 14.31 -0.44 -5.25
N ASN A 212 15.35 -1.09 -4.70
CA ASN A 212 15.99 -2.23 -5.34
C ASN A 212 15.02 -3.39 -5.52
N PHE A 213 14.23 -3.72 -4.50
CA PHE A 213 13.25 -4.81 -4.55
C PHE A 213 12.27 -4.65 -5.71
N TYR A 214 11.65 -3.48 -5.84
CA TYR A 214 10.69 -3.23 -6.91
C TYR A 214 11.34 -3.10 -8.29
N ALA A 215 12.52 -2.50 -8.39
CA ALA A 215 13.24 -2.43 -9.66
C ALA A 215 13.61 -3.83 -10.18
N CYS A 216 14.13 -4.70 -9.31
CA CYS A 216 14.51 -6.06 -9.69
C CYS A 216 13.31 -6.95 -10.04
N ALA A 217 12.13 -6.67 -9.49
CA ALA A 217 10.92 -7.41 -9.83
C ALA A 217 10.47 -7.26 -11.30
N GLU A 218 10.95 -6.22 -11.98
CA GLU A 218 10.66 -5.96 -13.40
C GLU A 218 11.87 -6.29 -14.33
N MET A 219 13.01 -6.76 -13.77
CA MET A 219 14.23 -7.09 -14.49
C MET A 219 14.37 -8.58 -14.78
N GLY A 220 15.20 -8.95 -15.75
CA GLY A 220 15.67 -10.32 -15.90
C GLY A 220 16.56 -10.73 -14.73
N PHE A 221 16.72 -12.04 -14.51
CA PHE A 221 17.46 -12.58 -13.37
C PHE A 221 18.88 -12.03 -13.23
N ASP A 222 19.68 -12.14 -14.30
CA ASP A 222 21.08 -11.69 -14.30
C ASP A 222 21.18 -10.17 -14.15
N GLU A 223 20.36 -9.41 -14.90
CA GLU A 223 20.28 -7.96 -14.82
C GLU A 223 19.92 -7.48 -13.41
N GLY A 224 18.94 -8.14 -12.75
CA GLY A 224 18.54 -7.83 -11.39
C GLY A 224 19.66 -8.10 -10.37
N LEU A 225 20.45 -9.16 -10.56
CA LEU A 225 21.61 -9.45 -9.70
C LEU A 225 22.72 -8.40 -9.89
N ASP A 226 23.04 -8.04 -11.12
CA ASP A 226 24.07 -7.02 -11.41
C ASP A 226 23.65 -5.66 -10.83
N TYR A 227 22.42 -5.23 -11.09
CA TYR A 227 21.86 -4.02 -10.48
C TYR A 227 21.93 -4.04 -8.95
N SER A 228 21.53 -5.16 -8.34
CA SER A 228 21.55 -5.32 -6.88
C SER A 228 22.97 -5.26 -6.32
N ALA A 229 23.96 -5.82 -7.02
CA ALA A 229 25.36 -5.79 -6.57
C ALA A 229 25.90 -4.36 -6.52
N GLU A 230 25.62 -3.55 -7.55
CA GLU A 230 26.00 -2.13 -7.59
C GLU A 230 25.31 -1.34 -6.46
N MET A 231 23.98 -1.51 -6.29
CA MET A 231 23.24 -0.85 -5.21
C MET A 231 23.71 -1.26 -3.83
N TYR A 232 24.10 -2.54 -3.65
CA TYR A 232 24.65 -3.04 -2.40
C TYR A 232 26.01 -2.40 -2.07
N GLY A 233 26.87 -2.22 -3.07
CA GLY A 233 28.15 -1.52 -2.92
C GLY A 233 27.96 -0.07 -2.44
N VAL A 234 27.01 0.66 -3.06
CA VAL A 234 26.65 2.02 -2.65
C VAL A 234 26.12 2.06 -1.21
N LEU A 235 25.18 1.15 -0.88
CA LEU A 235 24.60 1.07 0.46
C LEU A 235 25.66 0.78 1.53
N ALA A 236 26.54 -0.21 1.29
CA ALA A 236 27.59 -0.60 2.23
C ALA A 236 28.58 0.54 2.52
N ALA A 237 28.77 1.48 1.59
CA ALA A 237 29.63 2.64 1.76
C ALA A 237 29.01 3.75 2.63
N THR A 238 27.69 3.73 2.88
CA THR A 238 26.98 4.75 3.66
C THR A 238 27.42 4.76 5.14
N LYS A 239 27.34 5.93 5.77
CA LYS A 239 27.66 6.09 7.21
C LYS A 239 26.77 5.17 8.07
N GLY A 240 25.47 5.09 7.77
CA GLY A 240 24.52 4.27 8.52
C GLY A 240 24.81 2.78 8.42
N ALA A 241 25.17 2.27 7.23
CA ALA A 241 25.54 0.86 7.05
C ALA A 241 26.85 0.51 7.78
N LYS A 242 27.86 1.38 7.65
CA LYS A 242 29.14 1.22 8.39
C LYS A 242 28.95 1.20 9.89
N GLU A 243 28.10 2.08 10.41
CA GLU A 243 27.77 2.13 11.83
C GLU A 243 27.03 0.86 12.28
N GLY A 244 26.08 0.37 11.47
CA GLY A 244 25.39 -0.90 11.73
C GLY A 244 26.32 -2.09 11.79
N MET A 245 27.24 -2.22 10.83
CA MET A 245 28.26 -3.27 10.81
C MET A 245 29.22 -3.18 12.01
N ARG A 246 29.66 -1.96 12.37
CA ARG A 246 30.52 -1.75 13.53
C ARG A 246 29.83 -2.16 14.82
N ALA A 247 28.57 -1.70 15.03
CA ALA A 247 27.79 -2.07 16.21
C ALA A 247 27.59 -3.59 16.34
N PHE A 248 27.40 -4.28 15.21
CA PHE A 248 27.28 -5.73 15.17
C PHE A 248 28.58 -6.43 15.61
N LEU A 249 29.73 -6.01 15.07
CA LEU A 249 31.05 -6.56 15.44
C LEU A 249 31.39 -6.30 16.91
N GLU A 250 31.05 -5.12 17.41
CA GLU A 250 31.27 -4.71 18.81
C GLU A 250 30.21 -5.26 19.77
N LYS A 251 29.19 -6.00 19.27
CA LYS A 251 28.09 -6.57 20.07
C LYS A 251 27.34 -5.55 20.92
N ARG A 252 27.24 -4.31 20.46
CA ARG A 252 26.49 -3.26 21.14
C ARG A 252 25.13 -3.01 20.51
N LYS A 253 24.23 -2.44 21.31
CA LYS A 253 22.89 -2.04 20.82
C LYS A 253 23.03 -0.91 19.81
N LEU A 254 22.33 -1.05 18.69
CA LEU A 254 22.26 -0.06 17.63
C LEU A 254 21.02 0.80 17.80
N SER A 255 21.14 2.10 17.53
CA SER A 255 20.02 3.04 17.48
C SER A 255 20.24 3.98 16.28
N TYR A 256 19.31 3.98 15.36
CA TYR A 256 19.24 4.96 14.28
C TYR A 256 18.27 6.07 14.72
N LYS A 257 18.83 7.25 15.01
CA LYS A 257 18.06 8.46 15.26
C LYS A 257 17.77 9.17 13.96
#